data_7c62be0196e0f4f9d1a25de883dbedde
#
_entry.id   7c62be0196e0f4f9d1a25de883dbedde
#
_cell.length_a   1.000
_cell.length_b   1.000
_cell.length_c   1.000
_cell.angle_alpha   90.00
_cell.angle_beta   90.00
_cell.angle_gamma   90.00
#
_symmetry.space_group_name_H-M   'P 1'
#
loop_
_entity.id
_entity.type
_entity.pdbx_description
1 polymer ?
#
loop_
_entity_poly.entity_id
_entity_poly.type
_entity_poly.pdbx_seq_one_letter_code
_entity_poly.pdbx_strand_id
1 'polypeptide(L)'
;MSLLFVLNYRIIFLNYFLRRSYMIHRLITTWNKTNLMKRIAIGIVLGVILALLFPKATGIGLLGEFFVGGLRAIAPLLVFALVANALSQHQKGTETNMKKVIVLYLLGTFAAAFVAVLVNYIFPITITLTGKTAEGSSPNGIGEVISNLLLKIVDNPVNALQQANYIGILSWATVFGIAMREASEHSKDLLQTLADITSKIVEWIINLAP
;
A
#
# COMPACT_ATOMS: atom_id res chain seq x y z
N MET A 1 48.55 23.21 33.57
CA MET A 1 47.13 23.41 33.92
C MET A 1 46.14 23.25 32.73
N SER A 2 46.63 23.08 31.50
CA SER A 2 45.77 22.99 30.27
C SER A 2 45.30 21.57 29.87
N LEU A 3 46.08 20.53 30.17
CA LEU A 3 45.77 19.14 29.72
C LEU A 3 44.58 18.52 30.49
N LEU A 4 44.46 18.77 31.76
CA LEU A 4 43.36 18.27 32.60
C LEU A 4 42.02 18.92 32.22
N PHE A 5 42.04 20.18 31.78
CA PHE A 5 40.84 20.89 31.34
C PHE A 5 40.31 20.33 30.01
N VAL A 6 41.21 20.03 29.07
CA VAL A 6 40.84 19.44 27.76
C VAL A 6 40.35 17.99 27.95
N LEU A 7 40.91 17.22 28.84
CA LEU A 7 40.44 15.85 29.16
C LEU A 7 39.05 15.86 29.77
N ASN A 8 38.78 16.79 30.70
CA ASN A 8 37.47 16.89 31.35
C ASN A 8 36.39 17.32 30.37
N TYR A 9 36.67 18.24 29.44
CA TYR A 9 35.75 18.66 28.39
C TYR A 9 35.43 17.53 27.41
N ARG A 10 36.42 16.71 27.04
CA ARG A 10 36.23 15.51 26.19
C ARG A 10 35.38 14.44 26.87
N ILE A 11 35.58 14.20 28.16
CA ILE A 11 34.79 13.22 28.92
C ILE A 11 33.31 13.70 29.05
N ILE A 12 33.08 14.97 29.31
CA ILE A 12 31.74 15.54 29.39
C ILE A 12 31.04 15.46 28.02
N PHE A 13 31.74 15.82 26.94
CA PHE A 13 31.19 15.75 25.57
C PHE A 13 30.88 14.29 25.16
N LEU A 14 31.77 13.35 25.47
CA LEU A 14 31.56 11.92 25.19
C LEU A 14 30.37 11.36 25.99
N ASN A 15 30.23 11.70 27.26
CA ASN A 15 29.11 11.29 28.09
C ASN A 15 27.78 11.88 27.60
N TYR A 16 27.78 13.15 27.15
CA TYR A 16 26.59 13.80 26.59
C TYR A 16 26.17 13.13 25.27
N PHE A 17 27.14 12.83 24.41
CA PHE A 17 26.93 12.14 23.12
C PHE A 17 26.44 10.70 23.31
N LEU A 18 27.06 9.95 24.21
CA LEU A 18 26.66 8.57 24.52
C LEU A 18 25.27 8.51 25.17
N ARG A 19 24.96 9.45 26.07
CA ARG A 19 23.66 9.52 26.73
C ARG A 19 22.55 9.89 25.74
N ARG A 20 22.83 10.77 24.79
CA ARG A 20 21.92 11.13 23.69
C ARG A 20 21.69 9.95 22.74
N SER A 21 22.75 9.26 22.36
CA SER A 21 22.66 8.05 21.51
C SER A 21 21.85 6.94 22.20
N TYR A 22 22.05 6.73 23.49
CA TYR A 22 21.32 5.73 24.28
C TYR A 22 19.83 6.05 24.40
N MET A 23 19.47 7.32 24.63
CA MET A 23 18.06 7.74 24.67
C MET A 23 17.37 7.57 23.32
N ILE A 24 18.03 7.95 22.22
CA ILE A 24 17.50 7.78 20.85
C ILE A 24 17.29 6.30 20.55
N HIS A 25 18.27 5.46 20.88
CA HIS A 25 18.17 4.01 20.66
C HIS A 25 17.03 3.39 21.50
N ARG A 26 16.82 3.83 22.72
CA ARG A 26 15.73 3.38 23.59
C ARG A 26 14.35 3.85 23.07
N LEU A 27 14.25 5.05 22.55
CA LEU A 27 13.03 5.55 21.92
C LEU A 27 12.68 4.76 20.65
N ILE A 28 13.67 4.52 19.79
CA ILE A 28 13.47 3.74 18.55
C ILE A 28 13.07 2.30 18.87
N THR A 29 13.72 1.66 19.85
CA THR A 29 13.39 0.28 20.23
C THR A 29 12.01 0.17 20.88
N THR A 30 11.59 1.15 21.69
CA THR A 30 10.26 1.19 22.29
C THR A 30 9.21 1.47 21.21
N TRP A 31 9.50 2.37 20.26
CA TRP A 31 8.65 2.66 19.11
C TRP A 31 8.45 1.41 18.23
N ASN A 32 9.51 0.68 17.92
CA ASN A 32 9.44 -0.54 17.11
C ASN A 32 8.71 -1.71 17.80
N LYS A 33 8.63 -1.71 19.13
CA LYS A 33 7.83 -2.69 19.91
C LYS A 33 6.35 -2.34 19.98
N THR A 34 5.97 -1.13 19.61
CA THR A 34 4.56 -0.70 19.62
C THR A 34 3.83 -1.28 18.41
N ASN A 35 2.59 -1.73 18.59
CA ASN A 35 1.77 -2.23 17.51
C ASN A 35 1.60 -1.14 16.42
N LEU A 36 1.74 -1.53 15.14
CA LEU A 36 1.65 -0.65 13.98
C LEU A 36 0.39 0.24 14.01
N MET A 37 -0.76 -0.32 14.41
CA MET A 37 -2.01 0.44 14.53
C MET A 37 -1.91 1.62 15.51
N LYS A 38 -1.25 1.45 16.66
CA LYS A 38 -1.03 2.52 17.63
C LYS A 38 -0.08 3.58 17.08
N ARG A 39 0.95 3.17 16.35
CA ARG A 39 1.91 4.09 15.71
C ARG A 39 1.20 4.96 14.67
N ILE A 40 0.37 4.35 13.81
CA ILE A 40 -0.43 5.09 12.80
C ILE A 40 -1.38 6.08 13.49
N ALA A 41 -2.10 5.66 14.53
CA ALA A 41 -3.00 6.55 15.27
C ALA A 41 -2.26 7.76 15.86
N ILE A 42 -1.09 7.54 16.48
CA ILE A 42 -0.25 8.63 17.00
C ILE A 42 0.22 9.54 15.85
N GLY A 43 0.66 8.96 14.73
CA GLY A 43 1.09 9.71 13.54
C GLY A 43 -0.02 10.61 12.99
N ILE A 44 -1.25 10.11 12.91
CA ILE A 44 -2.42 10.90 12.46
C ILE A 44 -2.66 12.09 13.40
N VAL A 45 -2.67 11.86 14.72
CA VAL A 45 -2.88 12.93 15.70
C VAL A 45 -1.78 13.99 15.61
N LEU A 46 -0.52 13.56 15.53
CA LEU A 46 0.62 14.48 15.37
C LEU A 46 0.56 15.22 14.03
N GLY A 47 0.18 14.56 12.94
CA GLY A 47 0.00 15.17 11.63
C GLY A 47 -1.07 16.26 11.63
N VAL A 48 -2.22 16.01 12.28
CA VAL A 48 -3.28 17.01 12.43
C VAL A 48 -2.78 18.22 13.23
N ILE A 49 -2.10 18.00 14.35
CA ILE A 49 -1.53 19.08 15.19
C ILE A 49 -0.52 19.90 14.37
N LEU A 50 0.38 19.26 13.64
CA LEU A 50 1.37 19.94 12.80
C LEU A 50 0.71 20.75 11.68
N ALA A 51 -0.33 20.20 11.02
CA ALA A 51 -1.06 20.89 9.97
C ALA A 51 -1.77 22.15 10.50
N LEU A 52 -2.29 22.11 11.72
CA LEU A 52 -2.93 23.26 12.37
C LEU A 52 -1.91 24.33 12.80
N LEU A 53 -0.74 23.91 13.29
CA LEU A 53 0.31 24.84 13.78
C LEU A 53 1.11 25.46 12.61
N PHE A 54 1.32 24.71 11.52
CA PHE A 54 2.14 25.11 10.39
C PHE A 54 1.43 24.94 9.04
N PRO A 55 0.34 25.64 8.75
CA PRO A 55 -0.48 25.46 7.54
C PRO A 55 0.26 25.77 6.23
N LYS A 56 1.39 26.48 6.31
CA LYS A 56 2.24 26.85 5.15
C LYS A 56 3.44 25.92 4.93
N ALA A 57 3.60 24.87 5.73
CA ALA A 57 4.75 23.96 5.64
C ALA A 57 4.52 22.91 4.52
N THR A 58 4.69 23.32 3.25
CA THR A 58 4.52 22.46 2.06
C THR A 58 5.43 21.22 2.08
N GLY A 59 6.58 21.28 2.75
CA GLY A 59 7.50 20.16 2.87
C GLY A 59 6.93 18.94 3.61
N ILE A 60 5.96 19.14 4.51
CA ILE A 60 5.30 18.03 5.22
C ILE A 60 4.38 17.27 4.26
N GLY A 61 3.70 17.98 3.35
CA GLY A 61 2.87 17.37 2.30
C GLY A 61 3.65 16.44 1.37
N LEU A 62 4.89 16.82 1.01
CA LEU A 62 5.77 16.00 0.17
C LEU A 62 6.07 14.62 0.78
N LEU A 63 6.18 14.52 2.11
CA LEU A 63 6.38 13.21 2.76
C LEU A 63 5.16 12.30 2.57
N GLY A 64 3.96 12.87 2.69
CA GLY A 64 2.71 12.14 2.44
C GLY A 64 2.58 11.71 0.98
N GLU A 65 2.90 12.61 0.03
CA GLU A 65 2.90 12.30 -1.40
C GLU A 65 3.92 11.21 -1.74
N PHE A 66 5.11 11.26 -1.14
CA PHE A 66 6.14 10.25 -1.34
C PHE A 66 5.70 8.87 -0.81
N PHE A 67 5.07 8.84 0.37
CA PHE A 67 4.52 7.62 0.94
C PHE A 67 3.43 7.01 0.06
N VAL A 68 2.43 7.80 -0.32
CA VAL A 68 1.32 7.34 -1.18
C VAL A 68 1.84 6.97 -2.58
N GLY A 69 2.78 7.75 -3.12
CA GLY A 69 3.46 7.48 -4.39
C GLY A 69 4.20 6.14 -4.37
N GLY A 70 4.94 5.85 -3.29
CA GLY A 70 5.64 4.59 -3.10
C GLY A 70 4.68 3.39 -3.07
N LEU A 71 3.56 3.49 -2.34
CA LEU A 71 2.54 2.44 -2.33
C LEU A 71 1.91 2.22 -3.71
N ARG A 72 1.58 3.30 -4.42
CA ARG A 72 1.01 3.21 -5.79
C ARG A 72 1.99 2.60 -6.78
N ALA A 73 3.28 2.89 -6.64
CA ALA A 73 4.31 2.38 -7.55
C ALA A 73 4.49 0.86 -7.43
N ILE A 74 4.47 0.32 -6.21
CA ILE A 74 4.71 -1.12 -5.97
C ILE A 74 3.43 -1.97 -6.09
N ALA A 75 2.24 -1.37 -5.93
CA ALA A 75 0.98 -2.10 -5.88
C ALA A 75 0.69 -2.97 -7.11
N PRO A 76 0.92 -2.51 -8.37
CA PRO A 76 0.72 -3.33 -9.56
C PRO A 76 1.56 -4.61 -9.56
N LEU A 77 2.85 -4.48 -9.22
CA LEU A 77 3.78 -5.60 -9.16
C LEU A 77 3.43 -6.56 -8.01
N LEU A 78 3.05 -6.03 -6.85
CA LEU A 78 2.62 -6.83 -5.71
C LEU A 78 1.40 -7.69 -6.07
N VAL A 79 0.36 -7.09 -6.67
CA VAL A 79 -0.87 -7.79 -7.05
C VAL A 79 -0.56 -8.89 -8.07
N PHE A 80 0.24 -8.58 -9.09
CA PHE A 80 0.67 -9.57 -10.07
C PHE A 80 1.39 -10.74 -9.40
N ALA A 81 2.42 -10.47 -8.60
CA ALA A 81 3.25 -11.50 -7.98
C ALA A 81 2.45 -12.38 -7.02
N LEU A 82 1.62 -11.77 -6.14
CA LEU A 82 0.81 -12.54 -5.18
C LEU A 82 -0.22 -13.43 -5.85
N VAL A 83 -0.94 -12.91 -6.87
CA VAL A 83 -1.99 -13.66 -7.54
C VAL A 83 -1.39 -14.77 -8.39
N ALA A 84 -0.34 -14.49 -9.16
CA ALA A 84 0.35 -15.48 -9.96
C ALA A 84 0.94 -16.59 -9.07
N ASN A 85 1.59 -16.23 -7.95
CA ASN A 85 2.13 -17.19 -6.99
C ASN A 85 1.02 -18.05 -6.37
N ALA A 86 -0.05 -17.44 -5.86
CA ALA A 86 -1.15 -18.16 -5.24
C ALA A 86 -1.78 -19.19 -6.20
N LEU A 87 -1.89 -18.85 -7.48
CA LEU A 87 -2.43 -19.74 -8.48
C LEU A 87 -1.44 -20.84 -8.91
N SER A 88 -0.14 -20.55 -8.95
CA SER A 88 0.90 -21.53 -9.27
C SER A 88 1.03 -22.63 -8.24
N GLN A 89 0.84 -22.29 -6.96
CA GLN A 89 0.92 -23.22 -5.83
C GLN A 89 -0.35 -24.06 -5.63
N HIS A 90 -1.45 -23.71 -6.32
CA HIS A 90 -2.71 -24.39 -6.13
C HIS A 90 -2.70 -25.78 -6.77
N GLN A 91 -2.75 -26.84 -5.95
CA GLN A 91 -2.78 -28.24 -6.42
C GLN A 91 -4.14 -28.60 -7.00
N LYS A 92 -4.15 -29.35 -8.11
CA LYS A 92 -5.37 -29.91 -8.72
C LYS A 92 -6.02 -30.86 -7.70
N GLY A 93 -7.27 -30.59 -7.31
CA GLY A 93 -8.05 -31.48 -6.42
C GLY A 93 -8.20 -31.00 -4.99
N THR A 94 -7.62 -29.86 -4.59
CA THR A 94 -7.91 -29.26 -3.30
C THR A 94 -9.31 -28.66 -3.32
N GLU A 95 -10.22 -29.19 -2.48
CA GLU A 95 -11.56 -28.61 -2.31
C GLU A 95 -11.43 -27.20 -1.75
N THR A 96 -11.49 -26.21 -2.63
CA THR A 96 -11.49 -24.81 -2.24
C THR A 96 -12.93 -24.42 -1.90
N ASN A 97 -13.19 -23.90 -0.70
CA ASN A 97 -14.48 -23.31 -0.33
C ASN A 97 -14.82 -22.03 -1.12
N MET A 98 -14.49 -22.00 -2.40
CA MET A 98 -14.60 -20.87 -3.31
C MET A 98 -16.00 -20.27 -3.32
N LYS A 99 -17.03 -21.12 -3.28
CA LYS A 99 -18.44 -20.67 -3.20
C LYS A 99 -18.70 -19.80 -1.95
N LYS A 100 -18.17 -20.21 -0.80
CA LYS A 100 -18.32 -19.43 0.45
C LYS A 100 -17.58 -18.09 0.37
N VAL A 101 -16.38 -18.08 -0.22
CA VAL A 101 -15.59 -16.87 -0.41
C VAL A 101 -16.30 -15.89 -1.34
N ILE A 102 -16.83 -16.36 -2.47
CA ILE A 102 -17.57 -15.54 -3.43
C ILE A 102 -18.83 -14.96 -2.79
N VAL A 103 -19.62 -15.77 -2.08
CA VAL A 103 -20.83 -15.31 -1.39
C VAL A 103 -20.49 -14.26 -0.33
N LEU A 104 -19.46 -14.50 0.49
CA LEU A 104 -19.03 -13.55 1.52
C LEU A 104 -18.52 -12.23 0.90
N TYR A 105 -17.79 -12.31 -0.21
CA TYR A 105 -17.33 -11.14 -0.95
C TYR A 105 -18.51 -10.31 -1.51
N LEU A 106 -19.48 -10.95 -2.14
CA LEU A 106 -20.68 -10.28 -2.66
C LEU A 106 -21.50 -9.64 -1.54
N LEU A 107 -21.71 -10.35 -0.44
CA LEU A 107 -22.42 -9.81 0.73
C LEU A 107 -21.67 -8.61 1.33
N GLY A 108 -20.35 -8.70 1.48
CA GLY A 108 -19.52 -7.61 2.00
C GLY A 108 -19.56 -6.37 1.09
N THR A 109 -19.46 -6.58 -0.22
CA THR A 109 -19.54 -5.48 -1.21
C THR A 109 -20.91 -4.82 -1.21
N PHE A 110 -21.99 -5.62 -1.15
CA PHE A 110 -23.35 -5.10 -1.06
C PHE A 110 -23.58 -4.33 0.24
N ALA A 111 -23.13 -4.85 1.37
CA ALA A 111 -23.23 -4.18 2.67
C ALA A 111 -22.46 -2.86 2.68
N ALA A 112 -21.24 -2.83 2.12
CA ALA A 112 -20.45 -1.61 1.99
C ALA A 112 -21.14 -0.55 1.12
N ALA A 113 -21.69 -0.96 -0.02
CA ALA A 113 -22.45 -0.07 -0.92
C ALA A 113 -23.69 0.47 -0.21
N PHE A 114 -24.43 -0.38 0.50
CA PHE A 114 -25.61 0.03 1.25
C PHE A 114 -25.27 1.05 2.34
N VAL A 115 -24.22 0.82 3.12
CA VAL A 115 -23.75 1.77 4.14
C VAL A 115 -23.32 3.10 3.49
N ALA A 116 -22.61 3.06 2.36
CA ALA A 116 -22.20 4.28 1.67
C ALA A 116 -23.41 5.13 1.20
N VAL A 117 -24.45 4.47 0.66
CA VAL A 117 -25.70 5.16 0.25
C VAL A 117 -26.43 5.74 1.47
N LEU A 118 -26.54 4.97 2.57
CA LEU A 118 -27.15 5.44 3.79
C LEU A 118 -26.45 6.66 4.38
N VAL A 119 -25.11 6.60 4.48
CA VAL A 119 -24.30 7.72 5.00
C VAL A 119 -24.48 8.96 4.13
N ASN A 120 -24.46 8.81 2.81
CA ASN A 120 -24.69 9.93 1.89
C ASN A 120 -26.11 10.50 1.99
N TYR A 121 -27.11 9.65 2.26
CA TYR A 121 -28.49 10.10 2.47
C TYR A 121 -28.65 10.90 3.78
N ILE A 122 -27.96 10.46 4.86
CA ILE A 122 -28.01 11.12 6.17
C ILE A 122 -27.16 12.41 6.18
N PHE A 123 -26.02 12.39 5.51
CA PHE A 123 -25.08 13.51 5.40
C PHE A 123 -24.83 13.87 3.94
N PRO A 124 -25.80 14.55 3.26
CA PRO A 124 -25.62 14.90 1.86
C PRO A 124 -24.48 15.91 1.70
N ILE A 125 -23.39 15.49 1.06
CA ILE A 125 -22.26 16.36 0.74
C ILE A 125 -22.40 16.81 -0.71
N THR A 126 -22.64 18.10 -0.92
CA THR A 126 -22.59 18.71 -2.25
C THR A 126 -21.14 19.05 -2.57
N ILE A 127 -20.53 18.28 -3.47
CA ILE A 127 -19.20 18.59 -3.99
C ILE A 127 -19.39 19.58 -5.13
N THR A 128 -19.03 20.85 -4.89
CA THR A 128 -18.93 21.83 -5.97
C THR A 128 -17.64 21.54 -6.76
N LEU A 129 -17.80 21.03 -7.98
CA LEU A 129 -16.68 20.85 -8.91
C LEU A 129 -16.19 22.24 -9.34
N THR A 130 -15.22 22.80 -8.63
CA THR A 130 -14.54 24.04 -9.05
C THR A 130 -13.61 23.71 -10.21
N GLY A 131 -14.10 23.91 -11.41
CA GLY A 131 -13.36 24.26 -12.61
C GLY A 131 -12.16 23.44 -13.01
N LYS A 132 -12.40 22.25 -13.47
CA LYS A 132 -11.86 21.64 -14.68
C LYS A 132 -12.87 20.55 -15.03
N THR A 133 -13.64 20.74 -16.07
CA THR A 133 -14.33 19.63 -16.71
C THR A 133 -13.29 18.54 -16.93
N ALA A 134 -13.37 17.46 -16.14
CA ALA A 134 -12.66 16.27 -16.48
C ALA A 134 -13.05 15.96 -17.93
N GLU A 135 -12.09 15.94 -18.83
CA GLU A 135 -12.25 15.51 -20.22
C GLU A 135 -12.52 13.99 -20.29
N GLY A 136 -13.39 13.52 -19.43
CA GLY A 136 -13.96 12.19 -19.46
C GLY A 136 -15.43 12.34 -19.80
N SER A 137 -15.79 12.15 -21.06
CA SER A 137 -17.19 11.97 -21.43
C SER A 137 -17.77 10.86 -20.57
N SER A 138 -18.89 11.17 -19.89
CA SER A 138 -19.65 10.10 -19.20
C SER A 138 -19.95 9.01 -20.24
N PRO A 139 -19.74 7.72 -19.88
CA PRO A 139 -20.03 6.64 -20.81
C PRO A 139 -21.46 6.75 -21.34
N ASN A 140 -21.64 6.60 -22.65
CA ASN A 140 -22.97 6.74 -23.31
C ASN A 140 -23.93 5.59 -22.94
N GLY A 141 -23.51 4.64 -22.09
CA GLY A 141 -24.34 3.55 -21.61
C GLY A 141 -23.52 2.38 -21.02
N ILE A 142 -24.22 1.43 -20.45
CA ILE A 142 -23.62 0.22 -19.83
C ILE A 142 -22.81 -0.59 -20.86
N GLY A 143 -23.22 -0.62 -22.13
CA GLY A 143 -22.52 -1.34 -23.19
C GLY A 143 -21.10 -0.81 -23.44
N GLU A 144 -20.91 0.49 -23.44
CA GLU A 144 -19.58 1.12 -23.58
C GLU A 144 -18.69 0.80 -22.37
N VAL A 145 -19.25 0.83 -21.16
CA VAL A 145 -18.50 0.46 -19.94
C VAL A 145 -18.03 -0.99 -20.02
N ILE A 146 -18.91 -1.92 -20.39
CA ILE A 146 -18.57 -3.34 -20.52
C ILE A 146 -17.50 -3.55 -21.60
N SER A 147 -17.65 -2.91 -22.76
CA SER A 147 -16.66 -2.98 -23.83
C SER A 147 -15.29 -2.50 -23.39
N ASN A 148 -15.23 -1.36 -22.72
CA ASN A 148 -13.98 -0.80 -22.19
C ASN A 148 -13.35 -1.70 -21.12
N LEU A 149 -14.15 -2.35 -20.27
CA LEU A 149 -13.65 -3.31 -19.29
C LEU A 149 -13.09 -4.57 -19.97
N LEU A 150 -13.77 -5.11 -20.99
CA LEU A 150 -13.28 -6.27 -21.74
C LEU A 150 -11.97 -5.99 -22.47
N LEU A 151 -11.82 -4.80 -23.07
CA LEU A 151 -10.57 -4.40 -23.71
C LEU A 151 -9.43 -4.26 -22.70
N LYS A 152 -9.71 -3.84 -21.48
CA LYS A 152 -8.70 -3.77 -20.41
C LYS A 152 -8.19 -5.16 -19.96
N ILE A 153 -8.98 -6.22 -20.13
CA ILE A 153 -8.57 -7.60 -19.82
C ILE A 153 -7.42 -8.07 -20.72
N VAL A 154 -7.49 -7.73 -22.01
CA VAL A 154 -6.53 -8.15 -23.04
C VAL A 154 -5.43 -7.14 -23.33
N ASP A 155 -5.30 -6.12 -22.49
CA ASP A 155 -4.24 -5.12 -22.58
C ASP A 155 -2.84 -5.77 -22.49
N ASN A 156 -1.84 -5.14 -23.07
CA ASN A 156 -0.45 -5.62 -22.98
C ASN A 156 -0.03 -5.72 -21.49
N PRO A 157 0.58 -6.84 -21.04
CA PRO A 157 0.93 -7.06 -19.64
C PRO A 157 1.85 -5.97 -19.07
N VAL A 158 2.80 -5.47 -19.89
CA VAL A 158 3.71 -4.39 -19.47
C VAL A 158 2.94 -3.08 -19.35
N ASN A 159 2.08 -2.77 -20.31
CA ASN A 159 1.23 -1.58 -20.26
C ASN A 159 0.25 -1.62 -19.07
N ALA A 160 -0.35 -2.79 -18.82
CA ALA A 160 -1.24 -2.99 -17.67
C ALA A 160 -0.53 -2.69 -16.33
N LEU A 161 0.73 -3.11 -16.18
CA LEU A 161 1.55 -2.80 -15.00
C LEU A 161 1.87 -1.30 -14.92
N GLN A 162 2.27 -0.68 -16.02
CA GLN A 162 2.62 0.76 -16.08
C GLN A 162 1.44 1.68 -15.79
N GLN A 163 0.27 1.34 -16.33
CA GLN A 163 -0.96 2.13 -16.19
C GLN A 163 -1.77 1.76 -14.93
N ALA A 164 -1.26 0.82 -14.11
CA ALA A 164 -1.99 0.24 -12.98
C ALA A 164 -3.39 -0.25 -13.37
N ASN A 165 -3.53 -0.85 -14.55
CA ASN A 165 -4.75 -1.50 -15.00
C ASN A 165 -4.94 -2.83 -14.27
N TYR A 166 -5.54 -2.79 -13.09
CA TYR A 166 -5.67 -3.97 -12.22
C TYR A 166 -6.46 -5.10 -12.85
N ILE A 167 -7.39 -4.83 -13.76
CA ILE A 167 -8.14 -5.87 -14.49
C ILE A 167 -7.19 -6.65 -15.42
N GLY A 168 -6.38 -5.94 -16.19
CA GLY A 168 -5.35 -6.54 -17.03
C GLY A 168 -4.28 -7.27 -16.22
N ILE A 169 -3.82 -6.67 -15.10
CA ILE A 169 -2.85 -7.29 -14.18
C ILE A 169 -3.37 -8.62 -13.64
N LEU A 170 -4.61 -8.66 -13.13
CA LEU A 170 -5.23 -9.87 -12.59
C LEU A 170 -5.43 -10.92 -13.68
N SER A 171 -5.83 -10.52 -14.90
CA SER A 171 -5.97 -11.42 -16.05
C SER A 171 -4.63 -12.09 -16.37
N TRP A 172 -3.57 -11.31 -16.55
CA TRP A 172 -2.25 -11.84 -16.84
C TRP A 172 -1.65 -12.63 -15.67
N ALA A 173 -1.82 -12.18 -14.44
CA ALA A 173 -1.39 -12.93 -13.25
C ALA A 173 -2.07 -14.30 -13.17
N THR A 174 -3.34 -14.38 -13.59
CA THR A 174 -4.08 -15.65 -13.65
C THR A 174 -3.50 -16.57 -14.72
N VAL A 175 -3.27 -16.06 -15.93
CA VAL A 175 -2.69 -16.84 -17.03
C VAL A 175 -1.29 -17.35 -16.67
N PHE A 176 -0.43 -16.47 -16.15
CA PHE A 176 0.92 -16.84 -15.69
C PHE A 176 0.87 -17.85 -14.55
N GLY A 177 0.02 -17.62 -13.53
CA GLY A 177 -0.10 -18.53 -12.39
C GLY A 177 -0.58 -19.93 -12.80
N ILE A 178 -1.55 -20.03 -13.73
CA ILE A 178 -2.02 -21.31 -14.26
C ILE A 178 -0.93 -22.00 -15.08
N ALA A 179 -0.25 -21.28 -15.96
CA ALA A 179 0.85 -21.83 -16.74
C ALA A 179 2.01 -22.35 -15.86
N MET A 180 2.30 -21.64 -14.78
CA MET A 180 3.35 -22.03 -13.81
C MET A 180 3.01 -23.26 -12.97
N ARG A 181 1.77 -23.76 -12.96
CA ARG A 181 1.43 -25.02 -12.26
C ARG A 181 2.19 -26.23 -12.78
N GLU A 182 2.48 -26.23 -14.07
CA GLU A 182 3.20 -27.32 -14.76
C GLU A 182 4.71 -27.10 -14.79
N ALA A 183 5.17 -25.97 -14.28
CA ALA A 183 6.59 -25.65 -14.18
C ALA A 183 7.28 -26.42 -13.04
N SER A 184 8.62 -26.48 -13.10
CA SER A 184 9.43 -27.08 -12.05
C SER A 184 9.23 -26.38 -10.70
N GLU A 185 9.44 -27.09 -9.60
CA GLU A 185 9.38 -26.51 -8.24
C GLU A 185 10.32 -25.30 -8.11
N HIS A 186 11.52 -25.37 -8.70
CA HIS A 186 12.44 -24.23 -8.71
C HIS A 186 11.84 -22.96 -9.35
N SER A 187 11.07 -23.11 -10.42
CA SER A 187 10.39 -21.98 -11.06
C SER A 187 9.28 -21.40 -10.17
N LYS A 188 8.55 -22.26 -9.46
CA LYS A 188 7.53 -21.84 -8.48
C LYS A 188 8.16 -21.12 -7.29
N ASP A 189 9.33 -21.58 -6.82
CA ASP A 189 10.09 -20.93 -5.74
C ASP A 189 10.57 -19.53 -6.14
N LEU A 190 10.94 -19.32 -7.40
CA LEU A 190 11.27 -17.97 -7.91
C LEU A 190 10.06 -17.05 -7.86
N LEU A 191 8.88 -17.53 -8.22
CA LEU A 191 7.65 -16.74 -8.17
C LEU A 191 7.24 -16.44 -6.73
N GLN A 192 7.39 -17.42 -5.82
CA GLN A 192 7.22 -17.23 -4.38
C GLN A 192 8.17 -16.14 -3.86
N THR A 193 9.45 -16.23 -4.21
CA THR A 193 10.46 -15.25 -3.81
C THR A 193 10.11 -13.84 -4.29
N LEU A 194 9.60 -13.70 -5.52
CA LEU A 194 9.15 -12.42 -6.05
C LEU A 194 7.97 -11.86 -5.23
N ALA A 195 7.00 -12.70 -4.86
CA ALA A 195 5.87 -12.31 -4.03
C ALA A 195 6.32 -11.88 -2.62
N ASP A 196 7.28 -12.60 -2.03
CA ASP A 196 7.82 -12.29 -0.71
C ASP A 196 8.61 -10.97 -0.72
N ILE A 197 9.44 -10.75 -1.74
CA ILE A 197 10.22 -9.51 -1.90
C ILE A 197 9.28 -8.31 -2.07
N THR A 198 8.27 -8.41 -2.94
CA THR A 198 7.32 -7.31 -3.16
C THR A 198 6.50 -7.01 -1.91
N SER A 199 6.09 -8.04 -1.16
CA SER A 199 5.42 -7.90 0.14
C SER A 199 6.33 -7.22 1.17
N LYS A 200 7.61 -7.56 1.19
CA LYS A 200 8.58 -6.96 2.10
C LYS A 200 8.83 -5.48 1.79
N ILE A 201 8.88 -5.11 0.52
CA ILE A 201 8.99 -3.70 0.10
C ILE A 201 7.77 -2.90 0.58
N VAL A 202 6.57 -3.46 0.44
CA VAL A 202 5.34 -2.82 0.95
C VAL A 202 5.39 -2.66 2.46
N GLU A 203 5.85 -3.68 3.21
CA GLU A 203 6.04 -3.59 4.66
C GLU A 203 6.99 -2.44 5.04
N TRP A 204 8.10 -2.27 4.30
CA TRP A 204 9.02 -1.15 4.53
C TRP A 204 8.36 0.21 4.29
N ILE A 205 7.60 0.33 3.19
CA ILE A 205 6.87 1.57 2.89
C ILE A 205 5.83 1.86 3.98
N ILE A 206 5.05 0.86 4.41
CA ILE A 206 4.05 1.01 5.47
C ILE A 206 4.70 1.42 6.80
N ASN A 207 5.89 0.93 7.10
CA ASN A 207 6.63 1.32 8.30
C ASN A 207 7.11 2.78 8.28
N LEU A 208 7.09 3.46 7.12
CA LEU A 208 7.36 4.90 6.99
C LEU A 208 6.12 5.76 7.29
N ALA A 209 4.92 5.17 7.34
CA ALA A 209 3.66 5.91 7.51
C ALA A 209 3.56 6.69 8.84
N PRO A 210 3.98 6.14 9.98
CA PRO A 210 3.97 6.84 11.26
C PRO A 210 5.27 7.60 11.48
#